data_47a6773e3243e312989f7e1b9e510ad8
#
_entry.id   47a6773e3243e312989f7e1b9e510ad8
#
_cell.length_a   1.000
_cell.length_b   1.000
_cell.length_c   1.000
_cell.angle_alpha   90.00
_cell.angle_beta   90.00
_cell.angle_gamma   90.00
#
_symmetry.space_group_name_H-M   'P 1'
#
loop_
_entity.id
_entity.type
_entity.pdbx_description
1 polymer ?
#
loop_
_entity_poly.entity_id
_entity_poly.type
_entity_poly.pdbx_seq_one_letter_code
_entity_poly.pdbx_strand_id
1 'polypeptide(L)'
;QTSVVRGFQEFTPLLKRGDIIINNNGTYSFDNFGIGMVIFPSGLGYYNNATASIPAYSPLIFQINLHTLSTADHDADGVDSINEDINNDHLFNNDDTDSDNIPNYRDYDDDGDGVLTPDDYDYDGDGVADDTDGDGTPNYLDDDDDGDGILTKDEYDLDGDGTPDRAVTTDG
;
A
#
# COMPACT_ATOMS: atom_id res chain seq x y z
N GLN A 1 4.62 -2.56 16.52
CA GLN A 1 3.52 -3.32 15.87
C GLN A 1 2.46 -3.59 16.91
N THR A 2 1.31 -2.96 16.79
CA THR A 2 0.12 -3.37 17.53
C THR A 2 -0.28 -4.72 16.96
N SER A 3 -0.01 -5.81 17.69
CA SER A 3 -0.39 -7.15 17.29
C SER A 3 -1.91 -7.26 17.25
N VAL A 4 -2.48 -7.07 16.09
CA VAL A 4 -3.90 -7.39 15.85
C VAL A 4 -4.06 -8.89 15.88
N VAL A 5 -5.14 -9.37 16.50
CA VAL A 5 -5.48 -10.80 16.52
C VAL A 5 -5.57 -11.31 15.09
N ARG A 6 -4.81 -12.33 14.75
CA ARG A 6 -4.70 -12.85 13.37
C ARG A 6 -6.06 -13.15 12.73
N GLY A 7 -7.01 -13.64 13.50
CA GLY A 7 -8.36 -13.88 13.01
C GLY A 7 -9.07 -12.63 12.46
N PHE A 8 -8.72 -11.44 12.92
CA PHE A 8 -9.24 -10.20 12.33
C PHE A 8 -8.67 -9.92 10.95
N GLN A 9 -7.37 -10.15 10.76
CA GLN A 9 -6.70 -9.94 9.47
C GLN A 9 -7.30 -10.83 8.38
N GLU A 10 -7.64 -12.08 8.73
CA GLU A 10 -8.21 -13.04 7.81
C GLU A 10 -9.70 -12.80 7.51
N PHE A 11 -10.43 -12.21 8.47
CA PHE A 11 -11.89 -12.07 8.38
C PHE A 11 -12.36 -10.73 7.82
N THR A 12 -11.71 -9.63 8.20
CA THR A 12 -12.16 -8.29 7.81
C THR A 12 -12.23 -8.05 6.31
N PRO A 13 -11.30 -8.60 5.48
CA PRO A 13 -11.38 -8.45 4.02
C PRO A 13 -12.60 -9.12 3.39
N LEU A 14 -13.27 -10.04 4.09
CA LEU A 14 -14.48 -10.70 3.62
C LEU A 14 -15.73 -9.84 3.79
N LEU A 15 -15.63 -8.72 4.51
CA LEU A 15 -16.76 -7.84 4.78
C LEU A 15 -16.83 -6.72 3.73
N LYS A 16 -18.05 -6.42 3.30
CA LYS A 16 -18.29 -5.30 2.39
C LYS A 16 -18.09 -3.97 3.12
N ARG A 17 -17.39 -3.04 2.49
CA ARG A 17 -17.32 -1.63 2.90
C ARG A 17 -18.70 -1.00 2.77
N GLY A 18 -19.08 -0.13 3.72
CA GLY A 18 -20.30 0.68 3.67
C GLY A 18 -20.15 1.95 2.84
N ASP A 19 -21.28 2.53 2.50
CA ASP A 19 -21.37 3.83 1.85
C ASP A 19 -21.40 4.93 2.91
N ILE A 20 -20.63 6.01 2.71
CA ILE A 20 -20.61 7.17 3.60
C ILE A 20 -21.65 8.18 3.12
N ILE A 21 -22.54 8.56 4.00
CA ILE A 21 -23.57 9.58 3.76
C ILE A 21 -23.22 10.83 4.57
N ILE A 22 -23.00 11.94 3.89
CA ILE A 22 -22.77 13.23 4.53
C ILE A 22 -24.12 13.90 4.77
N ASN A 23 -24.47 14.09 6.04
CA ASN A 23 -25.72 14.72 6.44
C ASN A 23 -25.62 16.26 6.35
N ASN A 24 -26.76 16.92 6.15
CA ASN A 24 -26.83 18.39 6.05
C ASN A 24 -26.33 19.14 7.31
N ASN A 25 -26.23 18.48 8.44
CA ASN A 25 -25.74 19.04 9.71
C ASN A 25 -24.24 18.82 9.92
N GLY A 26 -23.52 18.31 8.92
CA GLY A 26 -22.08 18.02 8.99
C GLY A 26 -21.71 16.72 9.70
N THR A 27 -22.69 15.88 10.06
CA THR A 27 -22.41 14.54 10.59
C THR A 27 -22.36 13.51 9.47
N TYR A 28 -21.81 12.34 9.79
CA TYR A 28 -21.75 11.20 8.88
C TYR A 28 -22.70 10.10 9.35
N SER A 29 -23.32 9.42 8.40
CA SER A 29 -24.01 8.14 8.60
C SER A 29 -23.49 7.12 7.59
N PHE A 30 -23.74 5.84 7.87
CA PHE A 30 -23.24 4.75 7.04
C PHE A 30 -24.41 3.86 6.64
N ASP A 31 -24.41 3.45 5.38
CA ASP A 31 -25.42 2.53 4.83
C ASP A 31 -24.75 1.38 4.08
N ASN A 32 -25.48 0.32 3.81
CA ASN A 32 -25.03 -0.85 3.05
C ASN A 32 -23.74 -1.50 3.56
N PHE A 33 -23.31 -1.26 4.79
CA PHE A 33 -22.09 -1.80 5.35
C PHE A 33 -22.18 -3.31 5.64
N GLY A 34 -21.03 -3.98 5.59
CA GLY A 34 -20.91 -5.40 5.88
C GLY A 34 -21.11 -5.69 7.36
N ILE A 35 -21.98 -6.65 7.66
CA ILE A 35 -22.16 -7.18 9.01
C ILE A 35 -21.75 -8.64 9.00
N GLY A 36 -20.88 -9.02 9.91
CA GLY A 36 -20.43 -10.39 10.03
C GLY A 36 -20.25 -10.83 11.47
N MET A 37 -20.35 -12.13 11.67
CA MET A 37 -19.98 -12.79 12.91
C MET A 37 -18.97 -13.88 12.62
N VAL A 38 -17.90 -13.91 13.41
CA VAL A 38 -16.85 -14.88 13.25
C VAL A 38 -16.46 -15.48 14.58
N ILE A 39 -16.13 -16.75 14.56
CA ILE A 39 -15.64 -17.51 15.71
C ILE A 39 -14.19 -17.91 15.39
N PHE A 40 -13.26 -17.37 16.17
CA PHE A 40 -11.85 -17.73 16.04
C PHE A 40 -11.53 -18.84 17.05
N PRO A 41 -10.97 -19.96 16.61
CA PRO A 41 -10.33 -20.89 17.52
C PRO A 41 -9.13 -20.19 18.22
N SER A 42 -8.73 -20.67 19.37
CA SER A 42 -7.69 -20.02 20.17
C SER A 42 -6.38 -19.75 19.41
N GLY A 43 -6.03 -20.58 18.43
CA GLY A 43 -4.84 -20.42 17.59
C GLY A 43 -4.83 -19.17 16.71
N LEU A 44 -6.01 -18.65 16.35
CA LEU A 44 -6.16 -17.37 15.63
C LEU A 44 -6.45 -16.19 16.58
N GLY A 45 -6.52 -16.45 17.88
CA GLY A 45 -6.70 -15.48 18.94
C GLY A 45 -5.47 -15.32 19.80
N TYR A 46 -5.63 -15.39 21.12
CA TYR A 46 -4.52 -15.23 22.09
C TYR A 46 -3.76 -16.51 22.38
N TYR A 47 -4.18 -17.64 21.83
CA TYR A 47 -3.59 -18.95 22.01
C TYR A 47 -3.37 -19.29 23.51
N ASN A 48 -2.12 -19.49 23.95
CA ASN A 48 -1.75 -19.80 25.32
C ASN A 48 -1.55 -18.56 26.21
N ASN A 49 -1.68 -17.35 25.66
CA ASN A 49 -1.54 -16.11 26.41
C ASN A 49 -2.87 -15.73 27.06
N ALA A 50 -2.94 -15.81 28.38
CA ALA A 50 -4.10 -15.29 29.11
C ALA A 50 -4.01 -13.76 29.20
N THR A 51 -5.17 -13.09 29.07
CA THR A 51 -5.33 -11.66 29.40
C THR A 51 -6.08 -11.53 30.72
N ALA A 52 -6.27 -10.31 31.21
CA ALA A 52 -7.04 -10.07 32.42
C ALA A 52 -8.49 -10.60 32.36
N SER A 53 -9.06 -10.72 31.16
CA SER A 53 -10.47 -11.07 30.93
C SER A 53 -10.67 -12.33 30.10
N ILE A 54 -9.64 -12.81 29.42
CA ILE A 54 -9.72 -13.94 28.50
C ILE A 54 -8.72 -15.01 28.93
N PRO A 55 -9.19 -16.18 29.41
CA PRO A 55 -8.31 -17.29 29.76
C PRO A 55 -7.51 -17.81 28.55
N ALA A 56 -6.39 -18.46 28.83
CA ALA A 56 -5.63 -19.17 27.79
C ALA A 56 -6.54 -20.20 27.06
N TYR A 57 -6.26 -20.42 25.79
CA TYR A 57 -6.97 -21.35 24.90
C TYR A 57 -8.46 -21.05 24.69
N SER A 58 -8.93 -19.83 25.04
CA SER A 58 -10.32 -19.42 24.79
C SER A 58 -10.58 -19.19 23.31
N PRO A 59 -11.66 -19.71 22.72
CA PRO A 59 -12.15 -19.25 21.45
C PRO A 59 -12.73 -17.83 21.60
N LEU A 60 -12.65 -17.04 20.53
CA LEU A 60 -13.18 -15.68 20.50
C LEU A 60 -14.34 -15.60 19.52
N ILE A 61 -15.39 -14.88 19.92
CA ILE A 61 -16.55 -14.60 19.07
C ILE A 61 -16.60 -13.09 18.88
N PHE A 62 -16.61 -12.63 17.62
CA PHE A 62 -16.76 -11.23 17.26
C PHE A 62 -18.00 -11.05 16.39
N GLN A 63 -18.75 -10.02 16.68
CA GLN A 63 -19.71 -9.43 15.75
C GLN A 63 -19.11 -8.11 15.27
N ILE A 64 -18.97 -7.95 13.96
CA ILE A 64 -18.29 -6.81 13.32
C ILE A 64 -19.28 -6.15 12.37
N ASN A 65 -19.36 -4.83 12.47
CA ASN A 65 -20.01 -3.96 11.49
C ASN A 65 -18.92 -3.12 10.83
N LEU A 66 -18.59 -3.41 9.58
CA LEU A 66 -17.56 -2.67 8.83
C LEU A 66 -18.20 -1.46 8.15
N HIS A 67 -18.24 -0.34 8.85
CA HIS A 67 -18.87 0.88 8.37
C HIS A 67 -18.12 1.49 7.20
N THR A 68 -16.81 1.61 7.34
CA THR A 68 -15.92 2.14 6.29
C THR A 68 -14.51 1.59 6.46
N LEU A 69 -13.72 1.74 5.42
CA LEU A 69 -12.27 1.56 5.45
C LEU A 69 -11.64 2.65 4.59
N SER A 70 -10.40 2.98 4.89
CA SER A 70 -9.54 3.79 4.05
C SER A 70 -8.30 2.97 3.71
N THR A 71 -7.75 3.21 2.57
CA THR A 71 -6.41 2.76 2.21
C THR A 71 -5.38 3.46 3.09
N ALA A 72 -4.27 2.81 3.33
CA ALA A 72 -3.12 3.40 4.02
C ALA A 72 -2.04 3.68 2.97
N ASP A 73 -1.41 4.81 3.11
CA ASP A 73 -0.20 5.25 2.47
C ASP A 73 0.76 5.56 3.63
N HIS A 74 1.81 4.75 3.82
CA HIS A 74 2.59 4.77 5.05
C HIS A 74 3.78 5.73 5.01
N ASP A 75 4.30 6.05 3.85
CA ASP A 75 5.40 6.97 3.58
C ASP A 75 4.91 8.31 3.06
N ALA A 76 3.65 8.35 2.59
CA ALA A 76 2.99 9.52 2.04
C ALA A 76 3.58 9.97 0.69
N ASP A 77 3.94 9.01 -0.13
CA ASP A 77 4.45 9.21 -1.48
C ASP A 77 3.34 9.35 -2.54
N GLY A 78 2.10 9.01 -2.18
CA GLY A 78 0.93 9.10 -3.06
C GLY A 78 0.46 7.77 -3.61
N VAL A 79 1.22 6.69 -3.43
CA VAL A 79 0.83 5.32 -3.74
C VAL A 79 0.20 4.69 -2.49
N ASP A 80 -1.00 4.14 -2.62
CA ASP A 80 -1.59 3.38 -1.52
C ASP A 80 -0.76 2.12 -1.26
N SER A 81 -0.37 1.86 0.00
CA SER A 81 0.49 0.72 0.37
C SER A 81 -0.02 -0.66 -0.08
N ILE A 82 -1.28 -0.78 -0.45
CA ILE A 82 -1.83 -2.01 -1.06
C ILE A 82 -1.39 -2.18 -2.52
N ASN A 83 -1.06 -1.10 -3.20
CA ASN A 83 -0.59 -1.13 -4.59
C ASN A 83 0.90 -1.44 -4.66
N GLU A 84 1.61 -1.29 -3.54
CA GLU A 84 3.02 -1.62 -3.36
C GLU A 84 3.25 -3.07 -2.90
N ASP A 85 2.21 -3.87 -2.76
CA ASP A 85 2.25 -5.33 -2.63
C ASP A 85 2.35 -5.94 -4.05
N ILE A 86 3.54 -5.85 -4.64
CA ILE A 86 3.79 -6.18 -6.05
C ILE A 86 3.46 -7.63 -6.37
N ASN A 87 3.81 -8.51 -5.44
CA ASN A 87 3.59 -9.96 -5.62
C ASN A 87 2.19 -10.43 -5.17
N ASN A 88 1.36 -9.53 -4.58
CA ASN A 88 0.01 -9.76 -4.08
C ASN A 88 -0.09 -10.88 -3.04
N ASP A 89 0.94 -11.05 -2.20
CA ASP A 89 0.96 -12.04 -1.14
C ASP A 89 0.49 -11.51 0.23
N HIS A 90 0.19 -10.21 0.32
CA HIS A 90 -0.23 -9.47 1.50
C HIS A 90 0.84 -9.37 2.60
N LEU A 91 2.10 -9.46 2.22
CA LEU A 91 3.26 -9.35 3.12
C LEU A 91 4.17 -8.19 2.73
N PHE A 92 3.70 -6.99 2.74
CA PHE A 92 4.38 -5.75 2.29
C PHE A 92 5.88 -5.59 2.63
N ASN A 93 6.42 -6.37 3.59
CA ASN A 93 7.83 -6.27 3.98
C ASN A 93 8.80 -7.04 3.08
N ASN A 94 8.34 -7.75 2.09
CA ASN A 94 9.14 -8.50 1.11
C ASN A 94 9.12 -7.89 -0.29
N ASP A 95 8.37 -6.81 -0.45
CA ASP A 95 8.38 -5.98 -1.64
C ASP A 95 9.37 -4.82 -1.39
N ASP A 96 10.53 -4.89 -2.02
CA ASP A 96 11.71 -4.03 -1.85
C ASP A 96 12.40 -4.03 -3.22
N THR A 97 12.03 -3.06 -4.07
CA THR A 97 12.36 -3.06 -5.50
C THR A 97 13.84 -2.79 -5.71
N ASP A 98 14.41 -1.78 -5.05
CA ASP A 98 15.82 -1.40 -5.18
C ASP A 98 16.77 -2.20 -4.29
N SER A 99 16.22 -3.02 -3.38
CA SER A 99 16.99 -3.88 -2.47
C SER A 99 17.84 -3.11 -1.44
N ASP A 100 17.41 -1.94 -1.02
CA ASP A 100 18.09 -1.13 0.00
C ASP A 100 17.73 -1.55 1.44
N ASN A 101 16.76 -2.47 1.63
CA ASN A 101 16.16 -2.98 2.85
C ASN A 101 15.09 -2.06 3.45
N ILE A 102 14.60 -1.09 2.72
CA ILE A 102 13.36 -0.39 3.03
C ILE A 102 12.29 -0.99 2.09
N PRO A 103 11.22 -1.58 2.59
CA PRO A 103 10.17 -2.07 1.70
C PRO A 103 9.42 -0.91 1.05
N ASN A 104 8.95 -1.08 -0.18
CA ASN A 104 8.30 -0.05 -0.97
C ASN A 104 7.26 0.76 -0.18
N TYR A 105 6.36 0.14 0.55
CA TYR A 105 5.33 0.82 1.35
C TYR A 105 5.86 1.75 2.46
N ARG A 106 7.17 1.95 2.56
CA ARG A 106 7.90 2.82 3.49
C ARG A 106 9.04 3.54 2.83
N ASP A 107 9.25 3.28 1.59
CA ASP A 107 10.22 3.97 0.77
C ASP A 107 9.57 5.20 0.14
N TYR A 108 10.31 6.16 -0.22
CA TYR A 108 9.85 7.35 -0.91
C TYR A 108 10.48 7.44 -2.32
N ASP A 109 11.28 6.40 -2.67
CA ASP A 109 12.01 6.23 -3.92
C ASP A 109 12.15 4.71 -4.15
N ASP A 110 11.04 4.07 -4.58
CA ASP A 110 10.84 2.62 -4.54
C ASP A 110 11.84 1.81 -5.36
N ASP A 111 12.32 2.34 -6.49
CA ASP A 111 13.29 1.69 -7.39
C ASP A 111 14.72 2.23 -7.23
N GLY A 112 14.90 3.32 -6.45
CA GLY A 112 16.22 3.87 -6.12
C GLY A 112 16.92 4.51 -7.30
N ASP A 113 16.17 5.01 -8.27
CA ASP A 113 16.70 5.65 -9.46
C ASP A 113 17.02 7.13 -9.22
N GLY A 114 16.52 7.71 -8.11
CA GLY A 114 16.74 9.09 -7.68
C GLY A 114 15.63 10.05 -8.09
N VAL A 115 14.65 9.63 -8.89
CA VAL A 115 13.35 10.28 -9.02
C VAL A 115 12.46 9.74 -7.90
N LEU A 116 11.79 10.62 -7.18
CA LEU A 116 10.98 10.16 -6.05
C LEU A 116 9.66 9.58 -6.55
N THR A 117 9.18 8.51 -5.93
CA THR A 117 7.89 7.87 -6.26
C THR A 117 6.73 8.85 -6.50
N PRO A 118 6.55 9.96 -5.71
CA PRO A 118 5.50 10.94 -6.00
C PRO A 118 5.63 11.69 -7.32
N ASP A 119 6.85 11.82 -7.82
CA ASP A 119 7.15 12.55 -9.06
C ASP A 119 7.13 11.61 -10.27
N ASP A 120 7.16 10.32 -10.03
CA ASP A 120 7.31 9.26 -11.01
C ASP A 120 6.01 8.45 -11.24
N TYR A 121 5.16 8.37 -10.22
CA TYR A 121 3.96 7.54 -10.26
C TYR A 121 2.90 8.01 -11.26
N ASP A 122 2.56 9.29 -11.28
CA ASP A 122 1.48 9.86 -12.11
C ASP A 122 1.85 11.30 -12.50
N TYR A 123 2.81 11.43 -13.38
CA TYR A 123 3.33 12.71 -13.80
C TYR A 123 2.33 13.51 -14.66
N ASP A 124 1.54 12.84 -15.48
CA ASP A 124 0.58 13.50 -16.35
C ASP A 124 -0.74 13.85 -15.63
N GLY A 125 -0.94 13.34 -14.40
CA GLY A 125 -2.06 13.65 -13.53
C GLY A 125 -3.37 12.97 -13.95
N ASP A 126 -3.30 11.86 -14.67
CA ASP A 126 -4.49 11.13 -15.13
C ASP A 126 -4.99 10.10 -14.10
N GLY A 127 -4.25 9.84 -13.04
CA GLY A 127 -4.58 8.94 -11.94
C GLY A 127 -4.20 7.48 -12.21
N VAL A 128 -3.35 7.25 -13.19
CA VAL A 128 -2.79 5.93 -13.52
C VAL A 128 -1.27 6.02 -13.40
N ALA A 129 -0.64 4.96 -12.94
CA ALA A 129 0.82 4.91 -12.93
C ALA A 129 1.39 5.01 -14.34
N ASP A 130 2.39 5.87 -14.51
CA ASP A 130 3.09 6.03 -15.78
C ASP A 130 3.98 4.80 -16.05
N ASP A 131 4.11 4.43 -17.32
CA ASP A 131 4.94 3.35 -17.86
C ASP A 131 5.51 3.86 -19.18
N THR A 132 6.71 4.46 -19.13
CA THR A 132 7.25 5.27 -20.22
C THR A 132 7.69 4.42 -21.40
N ASP A 133 8.29 3.25 -21.17
CA ASP A 133 8.77 2.34 -22.22
C ASP A 133 7.71 1.33 -22.66
N GLY A 134 6.62 1.16 -21.87
CA GLY A 134 5.50 0.28 -22.18
C GLY A 134 5.81 -1.20 -21.95
N ASP A 135 6.78 -1.53 -21.11
CA ASP A 135 7.16 -2.92 -20.82
C ASP A 135 6.21 -3.60 -19.83
N GLY A 136 5.43 -2.81 -19.08
CA GLY A 136 4.45 -3.23 -18.09
C GLY A 136 4.94 -3.09 -16.65
N THR A 137 6.14 -2.58 -16.42
CA THR A 137 6.64 -2.10 -15.13
C THR A 137 6.34 -0.61 -15.07
N PRO A 138 5.62 -0.10 -14.07
CA PRO A 138 5.45 1.34 -13.93
C PRO A 138 6.78 2.02 -13.56
N ASN A 139 6.97 3.27 -13.98
CA ASN A 139 8.19 4.02 -13.72
C ASN A 139 8.64 3.94 -12.26
N TYR A 140 7.80 4.21 -11.31
CA TYR A 140 8.13 4.19 -9.87
C TYR A 140 8.64 2.83 -9.33
N LEU A 141 8.70 1.80 -10.16
CA LEU A 141 9.23 0.46 -9.87
C LEU A 141 10.30 0.03 -10.88
N ASP A 142 10.72 0.94 -11.76
CA ASP A 142 11.65 0.66 -12.85
C ASP A 142 12.85 1.62 -12.76
N ASP A 143 14.04 1.11 -12.64
CA ASP A 143 15.26 1.92 -12.55
C ASP A 143 15.82 2.38 -13.93
N ASP A 144 15.09 2.05 -15.05
CA ASP A 144 15.40 2.41 -16.45
C ASP A 144 14.08 2.76 -17.18
N ASP A 145 13.44 3.86 -16.79
CA ASP A 145 12.10 4.27 -17.21
C ASP A 145 11.83 4.26 -18.70
N ASP A 146 12.80 4.61 -19.52
CA ASP A 146 12.64 4.66 -20.99
C ASP A 146 13.14 3.40 -21.70
N GLY A 147 13.72 2.45 -20.96
CA GLY A 147 14.10 1.12 -21.44
C GLY A 147 15.27 1.14 -22.44
N ASP A 148 16.12 2.21 -22.45
CA ASP A 148 17.20 2.33 -23.41
C ASP A 148 18.49 1.61 -22.95
N GLY A 149 18.54 1.15 -21.69
CA GLY A 149 19.61 0.40 -21.08
C GLY A 149 20.61 1.27 -20.33
N ILE A 150 20.28 2.53 -20.09
CA ILE A 150 20.96 3.44 -19.16
C ILE A 150 19.99 3.69 -18.02
N LEU A 151 20.44 3.53 -16.79
CA LEU A 151 19.54 3.72 -15.66
C LEU A 151 19.16 5.20 -15.53
N THR A 152 17.93 5.50 -15.16
CA THR A 152 17.39 6.86 -14.99
C THR A 152 18.32 7.74 -14.16
N LYS A 153 18.89 7.23 -13.06
CA LYS A 153 19.88 7.95 -12.22
C LYS A 153 21.19 8.32 -12.92
N ASP A 154 21.53 7.62 -14.00
CA ASP A 154 22.78 7.85 -14.76
C ASP A 154 22.55 8.75 -15.99
N GLU A 155 21.30 9.05 -16.31
CA GLU A 155 20.97 9.74 -17.54
C GLU A 155 20.91 11.25 -17.43
N TYR A 156 20.28 11.80 -16.41
CA TYR A 156 19.83 13.18 -16.46
C TYR A 156 19.96 13.97 -15.16
N ASP A 157 20.69 15.03 -15.28
CA ASP A 157 20.64 16.24 -14.49
C ASP A 157 20.64 17.40 -15.52
N LEU A 158 19.47 17.63 -16.16
CA LEU A 158 19.33 18.62 -17.24
C LEU A 158 19.51 20.05 -16.75
N ASP A 159 19.15 20.31 -15.50
CA ASP A 159 19.23 21.62 -14.90
C ASP A 159 20.51 21.85 -14.08
N GLY A 160 21.26 20.78 -13.78
CA GLY A 160 22.55 20.83 -13.09
C GLY A 160 22.44 21.00 -11.59
N ASP A 161 21.35 20.59 -10.98
CA ASP A 161 21.10 20.71 -9.54
C ASP A 161 21.65 19.53 -8.72
N GLY A 162 22.02 18.44 -9.37
CA GLY A 162 22.65 17.25 -8.78
C GLY A 162 21.66 16.16 -8.41
N THR A 163 20.41 16.29 -8.83
CA THR A 163 19.38 15.24 -8.78
C THR A 163 19.04 14.82 -10.21
N PRO A 164 18.75 13.53 -10.47
CA PRO A 164 18.25 13.13 -11.77
C PRO A 164 16.93 13.85 -12.08
N ASP A 165 16.82 14.36 -13.28
CA ASP A 165 15.54 14.73 -13.81
C ASP A 165 14.83 13.44 -14.28
N ARG A 166 13.51 13.46 -14.27
CA ARG A 166 12.70 12.36 -14.80
C ARG A 166 13.18 11.93 -16.19
N ALA A 167 13.23 10.62 -16.41
CA ALA A 167 13.54 10.05 -17.72
C ALA A 167 12.67 10.65 -18.82
N VAL A 168 13.31 11.16 -19.82
CA VAL A 168 12.67 11.64 -21.05
C VAL A 168 13.16 10.70 -22.13
N THR A 169 12.25 10.08 -22.86
CA THR A 169 12.62 9.29 -24.03
C THR A 169 13.62 10.09 -24.87
N THR A 170 14.79 9.52 -25.11
CA THR A 170 15.89 10.15 -25.85
C THR A 170 15.58 10.51 -27.30
N ASP A 171 14.37 10.24 -27.74
CA ASP A 171 13.81 10.55 -29.07
C ASP A 171 13.22 11.96 -29.19
N GLY A 172 13.79 12.93 -28.45
CA GLY A 172 13.42 14.34 -28.47
C GLY A 172 13.54 15.10 -29.77
#